data_edbf2059d0582c3f824ddb872b11473b
#
_entry.id   edbf2059d0582c3f824ddb872b11473b
#
_cell.length_a   1.000
_cell.length_b   1.000
_cell.length_c   1.000
_cell.angle_alpha   90.00
_cell.angle_beta   90.00
_cell.angle_gamma   90.00
#
_symmetry.space_group_name_H-M   'P 1'
#
loop_
_entity.id
_entity.type
_entity.pdbx_description
1 polymer ?
#
loop_
_entity_poly.entity_id
_entity_poly.type
_entity_poly.pdbx_seq_one_letter_code
_entity_poly.pdbx_strand_id
1 'polypeptide(L)' 'MTKLTRYKENLRIDGDQVISYTTCVAIIDLEAGTIHELGTWSRTTTKHVNYVASELGLKKV' A
#
# COMPACT_ATOMS: atom_id res chain seq x y z
N MET A 1 -5.43 -8.34 11.28
CA MET A 1 -5.56 -7.10 10.50
C MET A 1 -4.34 -6.24 10.68
N THR A 2 -3.81 -5.71 9.60
CA THR A 2 -2.64 -4.83 9.65
C THR A 2 -2.99 -3.49 10.28
N LYS A 3 -2.17 -3.07 11.21
CA LYS A 3 -2.37 -1.81 11.90
C LYS A 3 -1.35 -0.80 11.40
N LEU A 4 -1.82 0.19 10.66
CA LEU A 4 -0.96 1.25 10.16
C LEU A 4 -0.86 2.34 11.22
N THR A 5 0.36 2.66 11.62
CA THR A 5 0.61 3.67 12.65
C THR A 5 0.98 5.03 12.07
N ARG A 6 1.31 5.07 10.75
CA ARG A 6 1.66 6.29 10.03
C ARG A 6 0.70 6.46 8.87
N TYR A 7 0.49 7.69 8.43
CA TYR A 7 -0.36 8.03 7.28
C TYR A 7 -1.82 7.55 7.41
N LYS A 8 -2.26 7.24 8.62
CA LYS A 8 -3.57 6.61 8.83
C LYS A 8 -4.77 7.46 8.44
N GLU A 9 -4.59 8.77 8.25
CA GLU A 9 -5.64 9.64 7.78
C GLU A 9 -5.82 9.57 6.27
N ASN A 10 -4.72 9.34 5.54
CA ASN A 10 -4.71 9.37 4.09
C ASN A 10 -4.38 8.02 3.47
N LEU A 11 -4.09 7.02 4.29
CA LEU A 11 -3.69 5.70 3.83
C LEU A 11 -4.51 4.65 4.56
N ARG A 12 -5.10 3.73 3.81
CA ARG A 12 -5.81 2.61 4.40
C ARG A 12 -5.68 1.39 3.51
N ILE A 13 -5.97 0.23 4.09
CA ILE A 13 -6.01 -1.02 3.37
C ILE A 13 -7.43 -1.54 3.43
N ASP A 14 -8.00 -1.83 2.26
CA ASP A 14 -9.34 -2.37 2.12
C ASP A 14 -9.23 -3.72 1.41
N GLY A 15 -9.29 -4.81 2.19
CA GLY A 15 -9.04 -6.14 1.66
C GLY A 15 -7.59 -6.26 1.18
N ASP A 16 -7.42 -6.40 -0.13
CA ASP A 16 -6.10 -6.46 -0.76
C ASP A 16 -5.73 -5.16 -1.48
N GLN A 17 -6.53 -4.10 -1.31
CA GLN A 17 -6.32 -2.82 -1.97
C GLN A 17 -5.67 -1.81 -1.03
N VAL A 18 -4.66 -1.13 -1.54
CA VAL A 18 -4.04 -0.01 -0.83
C VAL A 18 -4.68 1.27 -1.33
N ILE A 19 -5.35 1.98 -0.44
CA ILE A 19 -6.06 3.22 -0.77
C ILE A 19 -5.27 4.41 -0.22
N SER A 20 -4.84 5.27 -1.12
CA SER A 20 -4.19 6.54 -0.76
C SER A 20 -5.17 7.67 -1.06
N TYR A 21 -5.54 8.41 -0.02
CA TYR A 21 -6.62 9.39 -0.09
C TYR A 21 -7.93 8.69 -0.47
N THR A 22 -8.38 8.81 -1.71
CA THR A 22 -9.60 8.16 -2.19
C THR A 22 -9.32 7.23 -3.37
N THR A 23 -8.04 7.00 -3.68
CA THR A 23 -7.64 6.26 -4.88
C THR A 23 -6.96 4.95 -4.51
N CYS A 24 -7.39 3.86 -5.16
CA CYS A 24 -6.68 2.58 -5.04
C CYS A 24 -5.39 2.68 -5.85
N VAL A 25 -4.25 2.62 -5.17
CA VAL A 25 -2.95 2.87 -5.79
C VAL A 25 -2.09 1.62 -5.91
N ALA A 26 -2.47 0.55 -5.23
CA ALA A 26 -1.71 -0.71 -5.29
C ALA A 26 -2.59 -1.88 -4.87
N ILE A 27 -2.19 -3.07 -5.27
CA ILE A 27 -2.86 -4.32 -4.91
C ILE A 27 -1.84 -5.20 -4.17
N ILE A 28 -2.29 -5.79 -3.08
CA ILE A 28 -1.49 -6.69 -2.25
C ILE A 28 -1.78 -8.12 -2.67
N ASP A 29 -0.72 -8.91 -2.85
CA ASP A 29 -0.82 -10.34 -3.09
C ASP A 29 -0.13 -11.05 -1.93
N LEU A 30 -0.90 -11.48 -0.96
CA LEU A 30 -0.35 -12.15 0.23
C LEU A 30 0.20 -13.53 -0.09
N GLU A 31 -0.36 -14.22 -1.07
CA GLU A 31 0.13 -15.53 -1.46
C GLU A 31 1.53 -15.45 -2.06
N ALA A 32 1.74 -14.47 -2.92
CA ALA A 32 3.05 -14.24 -3.52
C ALA A 32 3.97 -13.42 -2.62
N GLY A 33 3.43 -12.76 -1.61
CA GLY A 33 4.18 -11.86 -0.76
C GLY A 33 4.64 -10.60 -1.49
N THR A 34 3.80 -10.10 -2.40
CA THR A 34 4.14 -8.95 -3.24
C THR A 34 3.09 -7.87 -3.17
N ILE A 35 3.47 -6.68 -3.61
CA ILE A 35 2.58 -5.55 -3.76
C ILE A 35 2.79 -4.94 -5.15
N HIS A 36 1.70 -4.72 -5.86
CA HIS A 36 1.68 -4.20 -7.23
C HIS A 36 1.21 -2.76 -7.24
N GLU A 37 2.05 -1.84 -7.68
CA GLU A 37 1.61 -0.47 -7.93
C GLU A 37 0.79 -0.42 -9.22
N LEU A 38 -0.33 0.30 -9.19
CA LEU A 38 -1.24 0.38 -10.34
C LEU A 38 -0.88 1.48 -11.34
N GLY A 39 0.20 2.21 -11.09
CA GLY A 39 0.63 3.27 -11.99
C GLY A 39 1.78 4.06 -11.39
N THR A 40 2.07 5.21 -12.02
CA THR A 40 3.08 6.13 -11.52
C THR A 40 2.41 7.17 -10.62
N TRP A 41 2.89 7.28 -9.40
CA TRP A 41 2.28 8.13 -8.40
C TRP A 41 3.23 9.22 -7.93
N SER A 42 2.69 10.21 -7.22
CA SER A 42 3.49 11.26 -6.58
C SER A 42 4.42 10.66 -5.52
N ARG A 43 5.39 11.45 -5.05
CA ARG A 43 6.29 11.02 -3.98
C ARG A 43 5.53 10.59 -2.73
N THR A 44 4.49 11.34 -2.35
CA THR A 44 3.70 11.03 -1.17
C THR A 44 3.02 9.67 -1.31
N THR A 45 2.38 9.42 -2.44
CA THR A 45 1.72 8.14 -2.70
C THR A 45 2.73 7.00 -2.77
N THR A 46 3.88 7.22 -3.40
CA THR A 46 4.95 6.23 -3.45
C THR A 46 5.44 5.88 -2.05
N LYS A 47 5.56 6.87 -1.16
CA LYS A 47 5.91 6.61 0.23
C LYS A 47 4.85 5.77 0.93
N HIS A 48 3.57 6.01 0.65
CA HIS A 48 2.50 5.20 1.21
C HIS A 48 2.63 3.73 0.79
N VAL A 49 2.87 3.48 -0.50
CA VAL A 49 3.02 2.12 -1.00
C VAL A 49 4.25 1.45 -0.38
N ASN A 50 5.38 2.15 -0.32
CA ASN A 50 6.59 1.63 0.29
C ASN A 50 6.39 1.32 1.78
N TYR A 51 5.68 2.18 2.48
CA TYR A 51 5.37 1.98 3.89
C TYR A 51 4.54 0.70 4.09
N VAL A 52 3.49 0.52 3.31
CA VAL A 52 2.66 -0.68 3.38
C VAL A 52 3.49 -1.93 3.09
N ALA A 53 4.30 -1.88 2.03
CA ALA A 53 5.16 -3.01 1.68
C ALA A 53 6.10 -3.37 2.82
N SER A 54 6.69 -2.38 3.46
CA SER A 54 7.60 -2.59 4.59
C SER A 54 6.86 -3.18 5.80
N GLU A 55 5.70 -2.63 6.13
CA GLU A 55 4.94 -3.08 7.31
C GLU A 55 4.41 -4.50 7.14
N LEU A 56 4.06 -4.89 5.94
CA LEU A 56 3.53 -6.23 5.66
C LEU A 56 4.61 -7.21 5.21
N GLY A 57 5.85 -6.76 5.06
CA GLY A 57 6.94 -7.59 4.60
C GLY A 57 6.77 -8.03 3.14
N LEU A 58 6.17 -7.18 2.32
CA LEU A 58 5.89 -7.48 0.93
C LEU A 58 7.02 -6.99 0.03
N LYS A 59 7.21 -7.68 -1.09
CA LYS A 59 8.17 -7.28 -2.12
C LYS A 59 7.43 -6.45 -3.15
N LYS A 60 7.92 -5.25 -3.40
CA LYS A 60 7.33 -4.37 -4.40
C LYS A 60 7.75 -4.81 -5.80
N VAL A 61 6.79 -5.02 -6.65
CA VAL A 61 7.00 -5.43 -8.04
C VAL A 61 6.41 -4.41 -9.03
#